data_a635ed71938cf9c8ebe45b378e1830f7
#
_entry.id   a635ed71938cf9c8ebe45b378e1830f7
#
_cell.length_a   1.000
_cell.length_b   1.000
_cell.length_c   1.000
_cell.angle_alpha   90.00
_cell.angle_beta   90.00
_cell.angle_gamma   90.00
#
_symmetry.space_group_name_H-M   'P 1'
#
loop_
_entity.id
_entity.type
_entity.pdbx_description
1 polymer ?
#
loop_
_entity_poly.entity_id
_entity_poly.type
_entity_poly.pdbx_seq_one_letter_code
_entity_poly.pdbx_strand_id
1 'polypeptide(L)'
;MAKKIGSPAQVRARAAFKAGIAYLVPLKDLVEKGYAEKAKRKKSFASALALGHLLRTAIQIVDGEPKVDPSKVLLSTGTVADVQVDQIRRYPDRIEVTHHWFPAAYSAADDYLTLCAYQVEKGYAFVNELTWKRREGKVILPMLKEFQDEGLHLYLMVAERTGQKYARSQYLGYSTA
;
A
#
# COMPACT_ATOMS: atom_id res chain seq x y z
N MET A 1 -27.83 27.28 18.89
CA MET A 1 -26.54 26.96 19.55
C MET A 1 -25.42 27.11 18.53
N ALA A 2 -24.48 28.03 18.72
CA ALA A 2 -23.35 28.20 17.81
C ALA A 2 -22.38 27.02 17.93
N LYS A 3 -22.04 26.40 16.79
CA LYS A 3 -21.11 25.28 16.71
C LYS A 3 -19.71 25.78 17.14
N LYS A 4 -19.19 25.27 18.24
CA LYS A 4 -17.87 25.68 18.79
C LYS A 4 -16.80 25.35 17.74
N ILE A 5 -16.22 26.36 17.11
CA ILE A 5 -15.11 26.23 16.15
C ILE A 5 -13.91 25.71 16.95
N GLY A 6 -13.35 24.56 16.53
CA GLY A 6 -12.18 24.00 17.21
C GLY A 6 -10.94 24.87 17.09
N SER A 7 -9.96 24.67 17.96
CA SER A 7 -8.67 25.36 17.83
C SER A 7 -7.98 25.05 16.48
N PRO A 8 -7.08 25.91 15.98
CA PRO A 8 -6.36 25.67 14.73
C PRO A 8 -5.67 24.29 14.68
N ALA A 9 -5.14 23.83 15.83
CA ALA A 9 -4.55 22.49 15.94
C ALA A 9 -5.58 21.36 15.76
N GLN A 10 -6.78 21.51 16.34
CA GLN A 10 -7.87 20.56 16.19
C GLN A 10 -8.40 20.53 14.75
N VAL A 11 -8.48 21.67 14.09
CA VAL A 11 -8.89 21.76 12.68
C VAL A 11 -7.89 21.00 11.79
N ARG A 12 -6.59 21.27 11.96
CA ARG A 12 -5.53 20.55 11.22
C ARG A 12 -5.54 19.05 11.50
N ALA A 13 -5.69 18.62 12.74
CA ALA A 13 -5.76 17.20 13.09
C ALA A 13 -6.95 16.50 12.42
N ARG A 14 -8.12 17.13 12.39
CA ARG A 14 -9.31 16.60 11.70
C ARG A 14 -9.11 16.52 10.19
N ALA A 15 -8.48 17.53 9.59
CA ALA A 15 -8.17 17.54 8.16
C ALA A 15 -7.18 16.42 7.81
N ALA A 16 -6.10 16.23 8.59
CA ALA A 16 -5.16 15.13 8.43
C ALA A 16 -5.84 13.75 8.56
N PHE A 17 -6.71 13.59 9.54
CA PHE A 17 -7.47 12.37 9.74
C PHE A 17 -8.39 12.06 8.55
N LYS A 18 -9.10 13.08 8.04
CA LYS A 18 -9.94 12.97 6.84
C LYS A 18 -9.13 12.57 5.61
N ALA A 19 -7.97 13.22 5.38
CA ALA A 19 -7.09 12.89 4.27
C ALA A 19 -6.57 11.45 4.36
N GLY A 20 -6.15 11.00 5.55
CA GLY A 20 -5.68 9.63 5.77
C GLY A 20 -6.77 8.57 5.54
N ILE A 21 -8.00 8.80 6.00
CA ILE A 21 -9.13 7.91 5.73
C ILE A 21 -9.41 7.85 4.23
N ALA A 22 -9.54 9.00 3.57
CA ALA A 22 -9.84 9.06 2.13
C ALA A 22 -8.79 8.30 1.31
N TYR A 23 -7.51 8.40 1.70
CA TYR A 23 -6.42 7.67 1.07
C TYR A 23 -6.53 6.15 1.24
N LEU A 24 -6.90 5.67 2.44
CA LEU A 24 -6.94 4.24 2.75
C LEU A 24 -8.23 3.52 2.31
N VAL A 25 -9.31 4.24 2.06
CA VAL A 25 -10.59 3.62 1.68
C VAL A 25 -10.47 2.72 0.45
N PRO A 26 -9.84 3.14 -0.68
CA PRO A 26 -9.68 2.27 -1.85
C PRO A 26 -8.72 1.09 -1.62
N LEU A 27 -7.90 1.16 -0.57
CA LEU A 27 -6.88 0.17 -0.21
C LEU A 27 -7.31 -0.71 0.97
N LYS A 28 -8.59 -0.61 1.38
CA LYS A 28 -9.11 -1.23 2.61
C LYS A 28 -8.81 -2.72 2.68
N ASP A 29 -9.12 -3.48 1.64
CA ASP A 29 -8.96 -4.93 1.64
C ASP A 29 -7.49 -5.36 1.77
N LEU A 30 -6.58 -4.61 1.15
CA LEU A 30 -5.14 -4.84 1.28
C LEU A 30 -4.66 -4.55 2.70
N VAL A 31 -5.10 -3.44 3.27
CA VAL A 31 -4.77 -3.03 4.64
C VAL A 31 -5.32 -4.02 5.67
N GLU A 32 -6.56 -4.50 5.51
CA GLU A 32 -7.16 -5.48 6.42
C GLU A 32 -6.36 -6.78 6.42
N LYS A 33 -5.94 -7.27 5.26
CA LYS A 33 -5.07 -8.44 5.15
C LYS A 33 -3.66 -8.16 5.68
N GLY A 34 -3.03 -7.10 5.22
CA GLY A 34 -1.64 -6.77 5.52
C GLY A 34 -1.35 -6.40 6.98
N TYR A 35 -2.38 -5.99 7.73
CA TYR A 35 -2.27 -5.68 9.16
C TYR A 35 -2.96 -6.70 10.08
N ALA A 36 -3.55 -7.78 9.53
CA ALA A 36 -4.35 -8.74 10.30
C ALA A 36 -3.59 -9.35 11.48
N GLU A 37 -2.36 -9.83 11.27
CA GLU A 37 -1.53 -10.40 12.33
C GLU A 37 -1.25 -9.39 13.45
N LYS A 38 -0.88 -8.17 13.07
CA LYS A 38 -0.60 -7.10 14.03
C LYS A 38 -1.86 -6.67 14.78
N ALA A 39 -3.01 -6.63 14.10
CA ALA A 39 -4.30 -6.31 14.68
C ALA A 39 -4.70 -7.33 15.73
N LYS A 40 -4.57 -8.62 15.42
CA LYS A 40 -4.81 -9.72 16.37
C LYS A 40 -3.92 -9.59 17.61
N ARG A 41 -2.62 -9.38 17.42
CA ARG A 41 -1.65 -9.22 18.52
C ARG A 41 -1.93 -8.00 19.40
N LYS A 42 -2.36 -6.88 18.78
CA LYS A 42 -2.65 -5.62 19.47
C LYS A 42 -4.10 -5.50 19.96
N LYS A 43 -4.95 -6.50 19.71
CA LYS A 43 -6.40 -6.46 20.00
C LYS A 43 -7.05 -5.17 19.45
N SER A 44 -6.73 -4.82 18.21
CA SER A 44 -7.16 -3.59 17.54
C SER A 44 -7.65 -3.89 16.13
N PHE A 45 -8.20 -2.90 15.45
CA PHE A 45 -8.59 -3.02 14.04
C PHE A 45 -7.39 -2.76 13.12
N ALA A 46 -7.27 -3.53 12.04
CA ALA A 46 -6.21 -3.39 11.04
C ALA A 46 -6.19 -1.98 10.43
N SER A 47 -7.36 -1.48 10.04
CA SER A 47 -7.54 -0.13 9.51
C SER A 47 -7.11 0.97 10.49
N ALA A 48 -7.40 0.81 11.78
CA ALA A 48 -6.98 1.77 12.81
C ALA A 48 -5.45 1.80 12.97
N LEU A 49 -4.80 0.64 12.91
CA LEU A 49 -3.34 0.55 13.00
C LEU A 49 -2.65 1.15 11.76
N ALA A 50 -3.19 0.89 10.56
CA ALA A 50 -2.69 1.47 9.32
C ALA A 50 -2.86 2.99 9.31
N LEU A 51 -4.05 3.49 9.66
CA LEU A 51 -4.33 4.92 9.76
C LEU A 51 -3.41 5.59 10.80
N GLY A 52 -3.25 4.98 11.96
CA GLY A 52 -2.34 5.49 13.00
C GLY A 52 -0.88 5.53 12.54
N HIS A 53 -0.43 4.59 11.69
CA HIS A 53 0.88 4.66 11.06
C HIS A 53 0.94 5.80 10.04
N LEU A 54 -0.01 5.87 9.12
CA LEU A 54 -0.09 6.91 8.09
C LEU A 54 -0.07 8.32 8.71
N LEU A 55 -0.87 8.57 9.72
CA LEU A 55 -0.94 9.88 10.40
C LEU A 55 0.39 10.31 11.04
N ARG A 56 1.21 9.35 11.49
CA ARG A 56 2.52 9.67 12.09
C ARG A 56 3.64 9.83 11.08
N THR A 57 3.56 9.16 9.92
CA THR A 57 4.71 9.03 9.00
C THR A 57 4.48 9.62 7.63
N ALA A 58 3.23 9.63 7.15
CA ALA A 58 2.91 9.94 5.76
C ALA A 58 2.13 11.26 5.57
N ILE A 59 1.72 11.94 6.65
CA ILE A 59 1.10 13.27 6.52
C ILE A 59 2.18 14.33 6.39
N GLN A 60 2.04 15.15 5.37
CA GLN A 60 2.83 16.36 5.16
C GLN A 60 1.90 17.55 4.93
N ILE A 61 2.37 18.76 5.23
CA ILE A 61 1.63 20.00 4.96
C ILE A 61 2.13 20.58 3.64
N VAL A 62 1.22 20.68 2.68
CA VAL A 62 1.49 21.25 1.36
C VAL A 62 0.47 22.37 1.14
N ASP A 63 0.95 23.59 0.92
CA ASP A 63 0.12 24.81 0.78
C ASP A 63 -0.85 25.03 1.95
N GLY A 64 -0.40 24.70 3.18
CA GLY A 64 -1.20 24.81 4.40
C GLY A 64 -2.18 23.67 4.66
N GLU A 65 -2.36 22.75 3.71
CA GLU A 65 -3.28 21.63 3.82
C GLU A 65 -2.54 20.29 4.04
N PRO A 66 -3.10 19.39 4.88
CA PRO A 66 -2.52 18.08 5.08
C PRO A 66 -2.76 17.19 3.85
N LYS A 67 -1.68 16.69 3.26
CA LYS A 67 -1.68 15.71 2.17
C LYS A 67 -0.96 14.44 2.59
N VAL A 68 -1.34 13.32 1.98
CA VAL A 68 -0.67 12.03 2.21
C VAL A 68 0.51 11.92 1.24
N ASP A 69 1.68 11.60 1.77
CA ASP A 69 2.85 11.21 0.98
C ASP A 69 2.77 9.70 0.67
N PRO A 70 2.48 9.32 -0.59
CA PRO A 70 2.32 7.91 -0.96
C PRO A 70 3.55 7.06 -0.65
N SER A 71 4.74 7.63 -0.74
CA SER A 71 6.00 6.91 -0.52
C SER A 71 6.19 6.39 0.91
N LYS A 72 5.45 6.95 1.87
CA LYS A 72 5.53 6.61 3.29
C LYS A 72 4.35 5.78 3.79
N VAL A 73 3.39 5.48 2.91
CA VAL A 73 2.23 4.66 3.27
C VAL A 73 2.63 3.19 3.27
N LEU A 74 2.19 2.46 4.31
CA LEU A 74 2.34 1.01 4.41
C LEU A 74 0.99 0.33 4.26
N LEU A 75 0.90 -0.62 3.33
CA LEU A 75 -0.28 -1.46 3.13
C LEU A 75 -0.21 -2.75 3.95
N SER A 76 0.99 -3.17 4.34
CA SER A 76 1.21 -4.34 5.19
C SER A 76 2.40 -4.14 6.12
N THR A 77 2.42 -4.95 7.18
CA THR A 77 3.52 -5.00 8.16
C THR A 77 3.59 -6.39 8.77
N GLY A 78 4.78 -6.91 8.92
CA GLY A 78 5.01 -8.23 9.52
C GLY A 78 6.46 -8.64 9.40
N THR A 79 6.70 -9.95 9.54
CA THR A 79 8.05 -10.55 9.64
C THR A 79 8.45 -11.35 8.40
N VAL A 80 7.54 -11.55 7.45
CA VAL A 80 7.92 -12.18 6.17
C VAL A 80 8.97 -11.31 5.49
N ALA A 81 9.99 -11.95 4.90
CA ALA A 81 11.01 -11.21 4.17
C ALA A 81 10.40 -10.56 2.92
N ASP A 82 10.85 -9.38 2.58
CA ASP A 82 10.53 -8.72 1.31
C ASP A 82 11.31 -9.35 0.14
N VAL A 83 11.17 -8.79 -1.05
CA VAL A 83 11.96 -9.13 -2.23
C VAL A 83 12.79 -7.93 -2.66
N GLN A 84 13.93 -8.18 -3.27
CA GLN A 84 14.71 -7.12 -3.90
C GLN A 84 14.18 -6.88 -5.30
N VAL A 85 13.55 -5.72 -5.51
CA VAL A 85 13.05 -5.31 -6.82
C VAL A 85 14.23 -4.85 -7.68
N ASP A 86 14.32 -5.41 -8.90
CA ASP A 86 15.37 -5.09 -9.85
C ASP A 86 14.91 -4.07 -10.87
N GLN A 87 13.72 -4.28 -11.44
CA GLN A 87 13.21 -3.44 -12.51
C GLN A 87 11.69 -3.38 -12.49
N ILE A 88 11.18 -2.22 -12.85
CA ILE A 88 9.76 -1.96 -13.09
C ILE A 88 9.63 -1.51 -14.54
N ARG A 89 8.77 -2.18 -15.30
CA ARG A 89 8.46 -1.83 -16.68
C ARG A 89 6.96 -1.64 -16.81
N ARG A 90 6.58 -0.53 -17.44
CA ARG A 90 5.20 -0.26 -17.81
C ARG A 90 5.01 -0.47 -19.30
N TYR A 91 3.96 -1.19 -19.63
CA TYR A 91 3.49 -1.43 -20.99
C TYR A 91 2.04 -0.93 -21.10
N PRO A 92 1.49 -0.73 -22.30
CA PRO A 92 0.11 -0.30 -22.46
C PRO A 92 -0.91 -1.26 -21.84
N ASP A 93 -0.59 -2.56 -21.80
CA ASP A 93 -1.47 -3.63 -21.34
C ASP A 93 -1.14 -4.18 -19.95
N ARG A 94 0.02 -3.80 -19.36
CA ARG A 94 0.45 -4.34 -18.07
C ARG A 94 1.56 -3.52 -17.40
N ILE A 95 1.74 -3.76 -16.12
CA ILE A 95 2.96 -3.40 -15.37
C ILE A 95 3.66 -4.70 -14.98
N GLU A 96 4.95 -4.78 -15.25
CA GLU A 96 5.81 -5.91 -14.89
C GLU A 96 6.88 -5.44 -13.90
N VAL A 97 6.99 -6.17 -12.80
CA VAL A 97 8.03 -5.98 -11.79
C VAL A 97 8.87 -7.24 -11.73
N THR A 98 10.16 -7.13 -12.01
CA THR A 98 11.12 -8.22 -11.81
C THR A 98 11.83 -8.06 -10.47
N HIS A 99 12.16 -9.17 -9.85
CA HIS A 99 12.78 -9.17 -8.54
C HIS A 99 13.70 -10.37 -8.36
N HIS A 100 14.68 -10.22 -7.47
CA HIS A 100 15.49 -11.32 -6.97
C HIS A 100 14.96 -11.83 -5.64
N TRP A 101 15.11 -13.14 -5.47
CA TRP A 101 14.82 -13.81 -4.21
C TRP A 101 16.01 -14.68 -3.82
N PHE A 102 16.40 -14.55 -2.56
CA PHE A 102 17.38 -15.42 -1.94
C PHE A 102 16.71 -16.20 -0.80
N PRO A 103 17.00 -17.50 -0.66
CA PRO A 103 16.59 -18.26 0.52
C PRO A 103 17.11 -17.58 1.79
N ALA A 104 16.20 -17.22 2.68
CA ALA A 104 16.51 -16.54 3.93
C ALA A 104 15.50 -16.95 5.00
N ALA A 105 15.78 -16.62 6.25
CA ALA A 105 14.80 -16.75 7.32
C ALA A 105 13.52 -15.97 6.96
N TYR A 106 12.36 -16.57 7.20
CA TYR A 106 11.05 -15.99 6.91
C TYR A 106 10.75 -15.71 5.43
N SER A 107 11.44 -16.42 4.50
CA SER A 107 11.14 -16.39 3.08
C SER A 107 10.95 -17.81 2.54
N ALA A 108 9.92 -18.02 1.74
CA ALA A 108 9.66 -19.28 1.08
C ALA A 108 9.45 -19.05 -0.43
N ALA A 109 9.84 -20.04 -1.25
CA ALA A 109 9.71 -19.97 -2.70
C ALA A 109 8.27 -19.81 -3.18
N ASP A 110 7.32 -20.27 -2.38
CA ASP A 110 5.87 -20.25 -2.64
C ASP A 110 5.12 -19.11 -1.96
N ASP A 111 5.83 -18.14 -1.36
CA ASP A 111 5.22 -16.89 -0.91
C ASP A 111 4.60 -16.13 -2.08
N TYR A 112 3.46 -15.49 -1.86
CA TYR A 112 2.71 -14.76 -2.87
C TYR A 112 3.11 -13.30 -2.95
N LEU A 113 3.12 -12.75 -4.17
CA LEU A 113 3.33 -11.34 -4.42
C LEU A 113 2.04 -10.68 -4.90
N THR A 114 1.70 -9.57 -4.25
CA THR A 114 0.59 -8.70 -4.66
C THR A 114 1.15 -7.35 -5.06
N LEU A 115 1.05 -7.02 -6.36
CA LEU A 115 1.35 -5.71 -6.92
C LEU A 115 0.07 -4.90 -6.96
N CYS A 116 0.06 -3.76 -6.30
CA CYS A 116 -1.05 -2.82 -6.28
C CYS A 116 -0.68 -1.56 -7.06
N ALA A 117 -1.54 -1.16 -7.99
CA ALA A 117 -1.50 0.16 -8.61
C ALA A 117 -2.64 1.02 -8.07
N TYR A 118 -2.31 2.24 -7.66
CA TYR A 118 -3.25 3.18 -7.04
C TYR A 118 -3.23 4.53 -7.73
N GLN A 119 -4.35 4.89 -8.31
CA GLN A 119 -4.61 6.24 -8.82
C GLN A 119 -5.30 7.06 -7.73
N VAL A 120 -4.53 7.94 -7.10
CA VAL A 120 -4.94 8.67 -5.89
C VAL A 120 -6.09 9.64 -6.18
N GLU A 121 -6.03 10.40 -7.28
CA GLU A 121 -7.04 11.41 -7.61
C GLU A 121 -8.40 10.82 -7.92
N LYS A 122 -8.42 9.66 -8.58
CA LYS A 122 -9.65 8.90 -8.86
C LYS A 122 -10.10 8.05 -7.67
N GLY A 123 -9.24 7.90 -6.64
CA GLY A 123 -9.51 7.04 -5.49
C GLY A 123 -9.72 5.58 -5.89
N TYR A 124 -8.98 5.08 -6.85
CA TYR A 124 -9.12 3.73 -7.38
C TYR A 124 -7.82 2.95 -7.30
N ALA A 125 -7.89 1.74 -6.74
CA ALA A 125 -6.77 0.82 -6.63
C ALA A 125 -7.14 -0.54 -7.25
N PHE A 126 -6.18 -1.16 -7.94
CA PHE A 126 -6.32 -2.50 -8.50
C PHE A 126 -5.06 -3.31 -8.27
N VAL A 127 -5.21 -4.62 -8.27
CA VAL A 127 -4.16 -5.57 -7.94
C VAL A 127 -4.12 -6.72 -8.96
N ASN A 128 -2.97 -7.40 -9.03
CA ASN A 128 -2.86 -8.65 -9.78
C ASN A 128 -3.64 -9.78 -9.10
N GLU A 129 -3.92 -10.83 -9.85
CA GLU A 129 -4.39 -12.09 -9.29
C GLU A 129 -3.34 -12.71 -8.36
N LEU A 130 -3.78 -13.42 -7.31
CA LEU A 130 -2.91 -14.07 -6.31
C LEU A 130 -2.26 -15.35 -6.88
N THR A 131 -1.64 -15.26 -8.04
CA THR A 131 -1.00 -16.40 -8.72
C THR A 131 0.53 -16.32 -8.71
N TRP A 132 1.07 -15.12 -8.58
CA TRP A 132 2.51 -14.87 -8.67
C TRP A 132 3.22 -15.25 -7.38
N LYS A 133 4.25 -16.08 -7.52
CA LYS A 133 5.04 -16.60 -6.40
C LYS A 133 6.45 -16.03 -6.44
N ARG A 134 7.05 -15.93 -5.26
CA ARG A 134 8.41 -15.44 -5.08
C ARG A 134 9.43 -16.12 -6.01
N ARG A 135 9.34 -17.45 -6.20
CA ARG A 135 10.25 -18.23 -7.07
C ARG A 135 10.19 -17.84 -8.55
N GLU A 136 9.15 -17.16 -8.99
CA GLU A 136 8.96 -16.81 -10.39
C GLU A 136 9.82 -15.61 -10.82
N GLY A 137 10.40 -14.88 -9.86
CA GLY A 137 11.27 -13.74 -10.11
C GLY A 137 10.58 -12.54 -10.75
N LYS A 138 9.27 -12.59 -10.87
CA LYS A 138 8.46 -11.50 -11.45
C LYS A 138 7.04 -11.51 -10.92
N VAL A 139 6.38 -10.36 -11.05
CA VAL A 139 4.93 -10.21 -10.89
C VAL A 139 4.39 -9.30 -11.99
N ILE A 140 3.24 -9.66 -12.55
CA ILE A 140 2.58 -8.91 -13.62
C ILE A 140 1.21 -8.46 -13.12
N LEU A 141 0.94 -7.17 -13.30
CA LEU A 141 -0.35 -6.54 -13.06
C LEU A 141 -0.95 -6.14 -14.41
N PRO A 142 -2.06 -6.77 -14.84
CA PRO A 142 -2.77 -6.33 -16.04
C PRO A 142 -3.24 -4.88 -15.91
N MET A 143 -3.05 -4.09 -16.96
CA MET A 143 -3.46 -2.69 -16.99
C MET A 143 -4.92 -2.58 -17.42
N LEU A 144 -5.70 -1.86 -16.62
CA LEU A 144 -7.05 -1.51 -17.02
C LEU A 144 -7.00 -0.38 -18.05
N LYS A 145 -7.82 -0.45 -19.11
CA LYS A 145 -7.82 0.50 -20.23
C LYS A 145 -7.94 1.96 -19.79
N GLU A 146 -8.77 2.21 -18.80
CA GLU A 146 -9.04 3.54 -18.22
C GLU A 146 -7.86 4.16 -17.45
N PHE A 147 -6.80 3.37 -17.21
CA PHE A 147 -5.61 3.83 -16.48
C PHE A 147 -4.32 3.75 -17.33
N GLN A 148 -4.43 3.45 -18.63
CA GLN A 148 -3.25 3.32 -19.49
C GLN A 148 -2.41 4.59 -19.56
N ASP A 149 -3.07 5.75 -19.60
CA ASP A 149 -2.43 7.08 -19.69
C ASP A 149 -2.34 7.80 -18.33
N GLU A 150 -2.73 7.12 -17.24
CA GLU A 150 -2.77 7.71 -15.90
C GLU A 150 -1.49 7.46 -15.12
N GLY A 151 -1.14 8.41 -14.26
CA GLY A 151 -0.07 8.20 -13.28
C GLY A 151 -0.54 7.33 -12.12
N LEU A 152 0.28 6.34 -11.75
CA LEU A 152 -0.06 5.32 -10.75
C LEU A 152 1.01 5.21 -9.69
N HIS A 153 0.62 5.20 -8.43
CA HIS A 153 1.48 4.80 -7.33
C HIS A 153 1.51 3.27 -7.21
N LEU A 154 2.70 2.69 -7.14
CA LEU A 154 2.88 1.25 -7.11
C LEU A 154 3.33 0.79 -5.73
N TYR A 155 2.68 -0.27 -5.23
CA TYR A 155 3.02 -0.92 -3.97
C TYR A 155 3.17 -2.43 -4.18
N LEU A 156 4.16 -3.02 -3.51
CA LEU A 156 4.37 -4.46 -3.51
C LEU A 156 4.19 -5.01 -2.10
N MET A 157 3.37 -6.04 -1.99
CA MET A 157 3.16 -6.80 -0.77
C MET A 157 3.61 -8.24 -0.98
N VAL A 158 4.28 -8.81 0.00
CA VAL A 158 4.63 -10.23 0.02
C VAL A 158 3.89 -10.90 1.16
N ALA A 159 3.20 -11.98 0.87
CA ALA A 159 2.48 -12.80 1.83
C ALA A 159 3.07 -14.20 1.88
N GLU A 160 3.16 -14.80 3.07
CA GLU A 160 3.44 -16.22 3.17
C GLU A 160 2.34 -17.04 2.48
N ARG A 161 2.64 -18.29 2.10
CA ARG A 161 1.73 -19.19 1.36
C ARG A 161 0.33 -19.34 1.94
N THR A 162 0.15 -19.13 3.27
CA THR A 162 -1.17 -19.21 3.90
C THR A 162 -1.94 -17.88 3.85
N GLY A 163 -1.29 -16.78 3.43
CA GLY A 163 -1.88 -15.45 3.39
C GLY A 163 -2.15 -14.82 4.77
N GLN A 164 -1.63 -15.42 5.86
CA GLN A 164 -1.86 -14.91 7.22
C GLN A 164 -0.79 -13.92 7.69
N LYS A 165 0.44 -14.08 7.19
CA LYS A 165 1.55 -13.18 7.52
C LYS A 165 2.07 -12.49 6.28
N TYR A 166 2.53 -11.27 6.50
CA TYR A 166 2.99 -10.40 5.43
C TYR A 166 4.39 -9.86 5.73
N ALA A 167 5.08 -9.44 4.67
CA ALA A 167 6.21 -8.56 4.75
C ALA A 167 5.75 -7.13 5.05
N ARG A 168 6.68 -6.24 5.37
CA ARG A 168 6.44 -4.81 5.25
C ARG A 168 6.29 -4.47 3.78
N SER A 169 5.18 -3.81 3.39
CA SER A 169 4.96 -3.42 2.00
C SER A 169 6.02 -2.43 1.52
N GLN A 170 6.37 -2.55 0.24
CA GLN A 170 7.33 -1.69 -0.44
C GLN A 170 6.58 -0.71 -1.34
N TYR A 171 6.93 0.58 -1.26
CA TYR A 171 6.53 1.56 -2.26
C TYR A 171 7.54 1.52 -3.41
N LEU A 172 7.05 1.27 -4.61
CA LEU A 172 7.89 1.09 -5.79
C LEU A 172 8.07 2.36 -6.63
N GLY A 173 7.33 3.42 -6.30
CA GLY A 173 7.41 4.69 -7.01
C GLY A 173 6.13 5.08 -7.71
N TYR A 174 6.21 6.19 -8.44
CA TYR A 174 5.15 6.72 -9.28
C TYR A 174 5.46 6.38 -10.74
N SER A 175 4.54 5.68 -11.39
CA SER A 175 4.68 5.23 -12.78
C SER A 175 3.79 6.08 -13.68
N THR A 176 4.39 6.77 -14.63
CA THR A 176 3.70 7.49 -15.71
C THR A 176 3.61 6.62 -16.95
N ALA A 177 2.73 6.99 -17.87
CA ALA A 177 2.62 6.36 -19.19
C ALA A 177 3.90 6.54 -20.00
#